data_7a98cb8a1ab6b2d9a753a3b0c931fa8b
#
_entry.id   7a98cb8a1ab6b2d9a753a3b0c931fa8b
#
_cell.length_a   1.000
_cell.length_b   1.000
_cell.length_c   1.000
_cell.angle_alpha   90.00
_cell.angle_beta   90.00
_cell.angle_gamma   90.00
#
_symmetry.space_group_name_H-M   'P 1'
#
loop_
_entity.id
_entity.type
_entity.pdbx_description
1 polymer ?
#
loop_
_entity_poly.entity_id
_entity_poly.type
_entity_poly.pdbx_seq_one_letter_code
_entity_poly.pdbx_strand_id
1 'polypeptide(L)'
;MENTVYFVDNLKLLETLPEASVDLIYIDPPFNTGKIQARKRLRTVRAQDGEGDRKGFGGNFYQTEVLGEGDYRDVFRDFEAFIRPRLEQAYRVLNQDGSLYFHIDYREAHYCKIILDTIFGRENFINEIIWAYDFGGRAKDRWPAKHDTIFFYAKDHRNFTFNLEDIDRIPYMAPGLVGPEKAARGKLPTDTWWHTIVGTNSREKTGYPTQKPIGILERIIRASSDPGDLVMDFFAGSGTTGQACLNLGRKFILCDSNPQAIEVMKKRFTQYPDIEWKQL
;
A
#
# COMPACT_ATOMS: atom_id res chain seq x y z
N MET A 1 5.66 -21.78 -3.85
CA MET A 1 5.46 -20.96 -5.07
C MET A 1 6.65 -20.03 -5.22
N GLU A 2 6.99 -19.64 -6.45
CA GLU A 2 8.02 -18.64 -6.72
C GLU A 2 7.42 -17.24 -6.74
N ASN A 3 8.25 -16.20 -6.59
CA ASN A 3 7.82 -14.82 -6.68
C ASN A 3 7.21 -14.55 -8.06
N THR A 4 5.94 -14.18 -8.11
CA THR A 4 5.22 -14.07 -9.39
C THR A 4 4.46 -12.76 -9.48
N VAL A 5 4.52 -12.11 -10.64
CA VAL A 5 3.72 -10.94 -10.99
C VAL A 5 2.76 -11.31 -12.12
N TYR A 6 1.49 -11.06 -11.91
CA TYR A 6 0.42 -11.31 -12.88
C TYR A 6 -0.09 -10.01 -13.50
N PHE A 7 -0.18 -10.00 -14.82
CA PHE A 7 -0.88 -8.96 -15.58
C PHE A 7 -2.26 -9.48 -15.99
N VAL A 8 -3.26 -9.23 -15.17
CA VAL A 8 -4.62 -9.74 -15.36
C VAL A 8 -5.61 -8.99 -14.45
N ASP A 9 -6.92 -9.11 -14.70
CA ASP A 9 -7.94 -8.76 -13.70
C ASP A 9 -7.78 -9.65 -12.45
N ASN A 10 -7.72 -9.02 -11.29
CA ASN A 10 -7.41 -9.71 -10.04
C ASN A 10 -8.48 -10.72 -9.61
N LEU A 11 -9.76 -10.52 -9.94
CA LEU A 11 -10.79 -11.50 -9.64
C LEU A 11 -10.56 -12.81 -10.41
N LYS A 12 -10.18 -12.71 -11.70
CA LYS A 12 -9.82 -13.88 -12.50
C LYS A 12 -8.64 -14.64 -11.91
N LEU A 13 -7.59 -13.93 -11.46
CA LEU A 13 -6.47 -14.58 -10.78
C LEU A 13 -6.92 -15.28 -9.50
N LEU A 14 -7.62 -14.56 -8.63
CA LEU A 14 -8.07 -15.09 -7.35
C LEU A 14 -8.87 -16.38 -7.50
N GLU A 15 -9.75 -16.48 -8.51
CA GLU A 15 -10.54 -17.69 -8.81
C GLU A 15 -9.70 -18.91 -9.17
N THR A 16 -8.47 -18.71 -9.67
CA THR A 16 -7.55 -19.82 -10.03
C THR A 16 -6.70 -20.32 -8.88
N LEU A 17 -6.57 -19.53 -7.81
CA LEU A 17 -5.71 -19.90 -6.68
C LEU A 17 -6.39 -20.95 -5.79
N PRO A 18 -5.61 -21.90 -5.22
CA PRO A 18 -6.13 -22.86 -4.25
C PRO A 18 -6.68 -22.17 -3.00
N GLU A 19 -7.63 -22.83 -2.33
CA GLU A 19 -8.02 -22.43 -0.98
C GLU A 19 -6.84 -22.53 -0.01
N ALA A 20 -6.83 -21.67 1.01
CA ALA A 20 -5.85 -21.69 2.10
C ALA A 20 -4.41 -21.84 1.57
N SER A 21 -4.00 -20.94 0.68
CA SER A 21 -2.70 -20.99 0.00
C SER A 21 -1.86 -19.72 0.19
N VAL A 22 -2.39 -18.71 0.88
CA VAL A 22 -1.73 -17.40 1.09
C VAL A 22 -1.70 -17.10 2.58
N ASP A 23 -0.55 -16.70 3.10
CA ASP A 23 -0.36 -16.47 4.54
C ASP A 23 -0.72 -15.03 4.95
N LEU A 24 -0.44 -14.06 4.08
CA LEU A 24 -0.75 -12.66 4.31
C LEU A 24 -1.28 -11.99 3.04
N ILE A 25 -2.37 -11.27 3.17
CA ILE A 25 -2.89 -10.42 2.11
C ILE A 25 -2.81 -8.96 2.55
N TYR A 26 -2.16 -8.11 1.76
CA TYR A 26 -2.27 -6.66 1.83
C TYR A 26 -2.86 -6.14 0.54
N ILE A 27 -3.85 -5.26 0.60
CA ILE A 27 -4.42 -4.63 -0.58
C ILE A 27 -4.74 -3.16 -0.36
N ASP A 28 -4.54 -2.40 -1.43
CA ASP A 28 -4.79 -0.96 -1.53
C ASP A 28 -5.63 -0.69 -2.81
N PRO A 29 -6.95 -1.01 -2.78
CA PRO A 29 -7.80 -0.85 -3.94
C PRO A 29 -8.00 0.62 -4.30
N PRO A 30 -8.55 0.94 -5.48
CA PRO A 30 -9.02 2.30 -5.80
C PRO A 30 -9.97 2.82 -4.72
N PHE A 31 -9.81 4.10 -4.32
CA PHE A 31 -10.55 4.67 -3.18
C PHE A 31 -11.91 5.28 -3.52
N ASN A 32 -12.40 5.07 -4.74
CA ASN A 32 -13.65 5.65 -5.23
C ASN A 32 -13.72 7.18 -5.04
N THR A 33 -12.63 7.86 -5.34
CA THR A 33 -12.50 9.32 -5.10
C THR A 33 -13.42 10.16 -6.00
N GLY A 34 -14.12 9.55 -6.94
CA GLY A 34 -14.96 10.23 -7.93
C GLY A 34 -14.13 11.00 -8.97
N LYS A 35 -12.83 10.74 -9.07
CA LYS A 35 -11.90 11.44 -9.96
C LYS A 35 -11.16 10.45 -10.85
N ILE A 36 -10.86 10.90 -12.08
CA ILE A 36 -9.83 10.25 -12.87
C ILE A 36 -8.49 10.67 -12.27
N GLN A 37 -7.74 9.72 -11.77
CA GLN A 37 -6.40 9.97 -11.22
C GLN A 37 -5.43 10.12 -12.38
N ALA A 38 -5.29 11.35 -12.87
CA ALA A 38 -4.35 11.69 -13.94
C ALA A 38 -3.07 12.26 -13.32
N ARG A 39 -1.93 11.75 -13.75
CA ARG A 39 -0.62 12.32 -13.40
C ARG A 39 0.14 12.66 -14.66
N LYS A 40 0.52 13.94 -14.74
CA LYS A 40 1.50 14.41 -15.72
C LYS A 40 2.90 14.20 -15.17
N ARG A 41 3.73 13.45 -15.87
CA ARG A 41 5.17 13.46 -15.60
C ARG A 41 5.73 14.81 -16.07
N LEU A 42 6.13 15.62 -15.12
CA LEU A 42 6.69 16.93 -15.39
C LEU A 42 8.21 16.88 -15.20
N ARG A 43 8.96 17.34 -16.17
CA ARG A 43 10.37 17.63 -16.05
C ARG A 43 10.56 19.14 -15.99
N THR A 44 11.20 19.62 -14.96
CA THR A 44 11.54 21.04 -14.86
C THR A 44 12.96 21.23 -15.40
N VAL A 45 13.10 21.96 -16.48
CA VAL A 45 14.38 22.30 -17.12
C VAL A 45 14.64 23.78 -16.91
N ARG A 46 15.88 24.15 -16.67
CA ARG A 46 16.25 25.57 -16.55
C ARG A 46 16.11 26.22 -17.92
N ALA A 47 15.30 27.28 -18.02
CA ALA A 47 15.16 28.06 -19.24
C ALA A 47 16.44 28.90 -19.48
N GLN A 48 16.96 28.88 -20.72
CA GLN A 48 18.19 29.56 -21.05
C GLN A 48 18.03 31.07 -21.25
N ASP A 49 16.84 31.53 -21.64
CA ASP A 49 16.61 32.90 -22.11
C ASP A 49 15.58 33.71 -21.27
N GLY A 50 15.36 33.36 -20.02
CA GLY A 50 14.43 34.12 -19.15
C GLY A 50 12.92 33.94 -19.43
N GLU A 51 12.56 33.12 -20.38
CA GLU A 51 11.15 32.78 -20.76
C GLU A 51 10.71 31.44 -20.16
N GLY A 52 10.76 31.29 -18.85
CA GLY A 52 10.23 30.09 -18.17
C GLY A 52 8.83 30.32 -17.61
N ASP A 53 8.04 29.25 -17.51
CA ASP A 53 6.70 29.25 -16.91
C ASP A 53 6.73 29.40 -15.36
N ARG A 54 7.92 29.29 -14.74
CA ARG A 54 8.13 29.45 -13.30
C ARG A 54 9.42 30.16 -12.96
N LYS A 55 9.35 31.07 -11.97
CA LYS A 55 10.51 31.72 -11.34
C LYS A 55 10.89 30.93 -10.08
N GLY A 56 12.07 30.37 -10.03
CA GLY A 56 12.60 29.60 -8.89
C GLY A 56 13.35 30.48 -7.89
N PHE A 57 13.77 29.88 -6.79
CA PHE A 57 14.58 30.50 -5.76
C PHE A 57 15.93 30.97 -6.40
N GLY A 58 16.30 32.21 -6.22
CA GLY A 58 17.53 32.78 -6.84
C GLY A 58 17.32 33.41 -8.21
N GLY A 59 16.08 33.66 -8.65
CA GLY A 59 15.76 34.45 -9.84
C GLY A 59 15.87 33.72 -11.18
N ASN A 60 16.19 32.45 -11.18
CA ASN A 60 16.26 31.63 -12.39
C ASN A 60 14.86 31.25 -12.89
N PHE A 61 14.69 31.24 -14.20
CA PHE A 61 13.45 30.76 -14.85
C PHE A 61 13.57 29.30 -15.22
N TYR A 62 12.46 28.59 -15.11
CA TYR A 62 12.34 27.17 -15.40
C TYR A 62 11.15 26.92 -16.31
N GLN A 63 11.29 25.98 -17.22
CA GLN A 63 10.24 25.51 -18.11
C GLN A 63 9.83 24.11 -17.67
N THR A 64 8.52 23.86 -17.69
CA THR A 64 7.95 22.57 -17.28
C THR A 64 7.57 21.78 -18.53
N GLU A 65 8.26 20.69 -18.80
CA GLU A 65 7.96 19.77 -19.90
C GLU A 65 7.07 18.63 -19.39
N VAL A 66 6.02 18.29 -20.13
CA VAL A 66 5.18 17.12 -19.87
C VAL A 66 5.81 15.92 -20.58
N LEU A 67 6.38 14.99 -19.81
CA LEU A 67 7.05 13.79 -20.34
C LEU A 67 6.11 12.61 -20.59
N GLY A 68 4.88 12.68 -20.09
CA GLY A 68 3.87 11.64 -20.25
C GLY A 68 2.68 11.86 -19.32
N GLU A 69 1.53 11.35 -19.74
CA GLU A 69 0.30 11.33 -18.96
C GLU A 69 -0.08 9.88 -18.69
N GLY A 70 -0.47 9.58 -17.46
CA GLY A 70 -1.03 8.30 -17.07
C GLY A 70 -2.27 8.56 -16.26
N ASP A 71 -3.34 7.85 -16.55
CA ASP A 71 -4.57 7.94 -15.80
C ASP A 71 -5.07 6.54 -15.36
N TYR A 72 -5.80 6.49 -14.27
CA TYR A 72 -6.67 5.38 -13.96
C TYR A 72 -8.01 5.91 -13.43
N ARG A 73 -9.08 5.18 -13.73
CA ARG A 73 -10.42 5.56 -13.28
C ARG A 73 -10.60 5.14 -11.83
N ASP A 74 -10.91 6.11 -10.95
CA ASP A 74 -11.22 5.91 -9.55
C ASP A 74 -12.66 6.39 -9.29
N VAL A 75 -13.59 5.88 -10.13
CA VAL A 75 -15.01 6.21 -10.11
C VAL A 75 -15.80 4.93 -10.28
N PHE A 76 -16.49 4.54 -9.24
CA PHE A 76 -17.39 3.38 -9.24
C PHE A 76 -18.82 3.84 -8.99
N ARG A 77 -19.78 3.32 -9.77
CA ARG A 77 -21.20 3.52 -9.50
C ARG A 77 -21.66 2.70 -8.30
N ASP A 78 -21.07 1.52 -8.14
CA ASP A 78 -21.30 0.58 -7.05
C ASP A 78 -19.95 -0.02 -6.65
N PHE A 79 -19.35 0.57 -5.62
CA PHE A 79 -18.05 0.14 -5.11
C PHE A 79 -18.16 -1.20 -4.39
N GLU A 80 -19.29 -1.48 -3.74
CA GLU A 80 -19.53 -2.76 -3.08
C GLU A 80 -19.55 -3.90 -4.10
N ALA A 81 -20.27 -3.75 -5.20
CA ALA A 81 -20.29 -4.76 -6.28
C ALA A 81 -18.90 -5.03 -6.87
N PHE A 82 -18.01 -4.03 -6.86
CA PHE A 82 -16.62 -4.20 -7.29
C PHE A 82 -15.77 -4.93 -6.25
N ILE A 83 -15.84 -4.52 -4.98
CA ILE A 83 -14.88 -4.99 -3.96
C ILE A 83 -15.31 -6.31 -3.30
N ARG A 84 -16.61 -6.54 -3.07
CA ARG A 84 -17.13 -7.72 -2.36
C ARG A 84 -16.67 -9.04 -2.96
N PRO A 85 -16.80 -9.32 -4.27
CA PRO A 85 -16.37 -10.61 -4.83
C PRO A 85 -14.87 -10.86 -4.63
N ARG A 86 -14.06 -9.81 -4.65
CA ARG A 86 -12.61 -9.87 -4.43
C ARG A 86 -12.26 -10.19 -2.99
N LEU A 87 -13.00 -9.62 -2.04
CA LEU A 87 -12.82 -9.91 -0.60
C LEU A 87 -13.29 -11.32 -0.23
N GLU A 88 -14.37 -11.82 -0.85
CA GLU A 88 -14.82 -13.21 -0.70
C GLU A 88 -13.75 -14.19 -1.19
N GLN A 89 -13.14 -13.93 -2.33
CA GLN A 89 -12.03 -14.73 -2.82
C GLN A 89 -10.76 -14.57 -1.97
N ALA A 90 -10.46 -13.38 -1.48
CA ALA A 90 -9.35 -13.17 -0.55
C ALA A 90 -9.53 -14.01 0.73
N TYR A 91 -10.74 -14.05 1.29
CA TYR A 91 -11.06 -14.89 2.43
C TYR A 91 -10.86 -16.38 2.10
N ARG A 92 -11.26 -16.84 0.91
CA ARG A 92 -11.13 -18.24 0.48
C ARG A 92 -9.66 -18.66 0.38
N VAL A 93 -8.82 -17.84 -0.27
CA VAL A 93 -7.40 -18.18 -0.50
C VAL A 93 -6.51 -17.99 0.72
N LEU A 94 -6.95 -17.23 1.72
CA LEU A 94 -6.19 -17.00 2.94
C LEU A 94 -6.08 -18.25 3.80
N ASN A 95 -4.88 -18.55 4.33
CA ASN A 95 -4.63 -19.66 5.25
C ASN A 95 -5.40 -19.50 6.56
N GLN A 96 -5.57 -20.58 7.33
CA GLN A 96 -6.34 -20.56 8.58
C GLN A 96 -5.74 -19.64 9.65
N ASP A 97 -4.43 -19.49 9.67
CA ASP A 97 -3.64 -18.59 10.53
C ASP A 97 -3.23 -17.28 9.84
N GLY A 98 -3.74 -17.09 8.61
CA GLY A 98 -3.43 -15.93 7.78
C GLY A 98 -4.20 -14.67 8.14
N SER A 99 -3.73 -13.55 7.62
CA SER A 99 -4.25 -12.21 7.91
C SER A 99 -4.48 -11.36 6.66
N LEU A 100 -5.50 -10.50 6.72
CA LEU A 100 -5.79 -9.49 5.71
C LEU A 100 -5.55 -8.08 6.28
N TYR A 101 -4.81 -7.27 5.55
CA TYR A 101 -4.71 -5.82 5.76
C TYR A 101 -5.35 -5.10 4.57
N PHE A 102 -6.50 -4.49 4.82
CA PHE A 102 -7.28 -3.78 3.82
C PHE A 102 -7.12 -2.27 3.99
N HIS A 103 -6.42 -1.64 3.07
CA HIS A 103 -6.11 -0.22 3.09
C HIS A 103 -7.15 0.56 2.29
N ILE A 104 -7.72 1.60 2.88
CA ILE A 104 -8.75 2.42 2.26
C ILE A 104 -8.78 3.81 2.89
N ASP A 105 -9.28 4.81 2.18
CA ASP A 105 -9.49 6.13 2.74
C ASP A 105 -10.87 6.27 3.43
N TYR A 106 -11.06 7.39 4.12
CA TYR A 106 -12.24 7.67 4.93
C TYR A 106 -13.58 7.65 4.15
N ARG A 107 -13.59 7.76 2.82
CA ARG A 107 -14.82 7.81 2.00
C ARG A 107 -15.53 6.48 2.00
N GLU A 108 -14.79 5.40 1.82
CA GLU A 108 -15.31 4.05 1.71
C GLU A 108 -15.03 3.18 2.94
N ALA A 109 -14.20 3.66 3.89
CA ALA A 109 -13.76 2.86 5.05
C ALA A 109 -14.93 2.23 5.81
N HIS A 110 -15.93 3.00 6.17
CA HIS A 110 -17.04 2.50 6.97
C HIS A 110 -17.93 1.48 6.25
N TYR A 111 -18.12 1.66 4.94
CA TYR A 111 -18.85 0.69 4.11
C TYR A 111 -18.06 -0.60 3.94
N CYS A 112 -16.75 -0.48 3.67
CA CYS A 112 -15.86 -1.63 3.56
C CYS A 112 -15.75 -2.40 4.88
N LYS A 113 -15.76 -1.70 6.03
CA LYS A 113 -15.79 -2.36 7.35
C LYS A 113 -16.99 -3.29 7.51
N ILE A 114 -18.18 -2.85 7.08
CA ILE A 114 -19.40 -3.67 7.15
C ILE A 114 -19.30 -4.88 6.21
N ILE A 115 -18.74 -4.69 5.00
CA ILE A 115 -18.53 -5.79 4.05
C ILE A 115 -17.55 -6.82 4.63
N LEU A 116 -16.43 -6.36 5.18
CA LEU A 116 -15.44 -7.23 5.81
C LEU A 116 -16.01 -8.00 7.01
N ASP A 117 -16.82 -7.35 7.86
CA ASP A 117 -17.52 -7.99 8.97
C ASP A 117 -18.46 -9.11 8.51
N THR A 118 -19.09 -8.95 7.34
CA THR A 118 -19.98 -9.97 6.78
C THR A 118 -19.22 -11.19 6.22
N ILE A 119 -17.99 -10.96 5.70
CA ILE A 119 -17.19 -12.01 5.06
C ILE A 119 -16.31 -12.73 6.07
N PHE A 120 -15.60 -11.97 6.93
CA PHE A 120 -14.65 -12.52 7.90
C PHE A 120 -15.29 -12.87 9.25
N GLY A 121 -16.43 -12.24 9.62
CA GLY A 121 -16.98 -12.26 10.96
C GLY A 121 -16.43 -11.09 11.81
N ARG A 122 -17.29 -10.47 12.63
CA ARG A 122 -16.91 -9.34 13.48
C ARG A 122 -15.88 -9.70 14.54
N GLU A 123 -15.89 -10.94 15.00
CA GLU A 123 -14.96 -11.51 15.97
C GLU A 123 -13.52 -11.60 15.44
N ASN A 124 -13.37 -11.65 14.12
CA ASN A 124 -12.07 -11.76 13.44
C ASN A 124 -11.47 -10.38 13.08
N PHE A 125 -12.14 -9.30 13.44
CA PHE A 125 -11.59 -7.96 13.35
C PHE A 125 -10.58 -7.73 14.49
N ILE A 126 -9.34 -7.45 14.13
CA ILE A 126 -8.24 -7.28 15.08
C ILE A 126 -8.02 -5.81 15.39
N ASN A 127 -7.75 -4.97 14.37
CA ASN A 127 -7.51 -3.53 14.54
C ASN A 127 -8.05 -2.69 13.38
N GLU A 128 -8.43 -1.46 13.71
CA GLU A 128 -8.41 -0.34 12.80
C GLU A 128 -7.10 0.41 12.99
N ILE A 129 -6.24 0.40 11.99
CA ILE A 129 -4.97 1.10 12.00
C ILE A 129 -5.15 2.42 11.27
N ILE A 130 -4.81 3.52 11.92
CA ILE A 130 -4.82 4.86 11.34
C ILE A 130 -3.42 5.22 10.89
N TRP A 131 -3.20 5.22 9.58
CA TRP A 131 -1.96 5.76 9.02
C TRP A 131 -2.09 7.26 8.80
N ALA A 132 -1.49 8.04 9.71
CA ALA A 132 -1.50 9.49 9.68
C ALA A 132 -0.26 10.03 8.93
N TYR A 133 -0.51 10.96 8.00
CA TYR A 133 0.52 11.63 7.20
C TYR A 133 0.19 13.11 7.04
N ASP A 134 0.96 14.03 7.48
CA ASP A 134 0.64 15.47 7.40
C ASP A 134 1.05 16.07 6.03
N PHE A 135 0.53 15.51 4.93
CA PHE A 135 0.83 15.96 3.57
C PHE A 135 -0.43 16.33 2.76
N GLY A 136 -0.26 17.23 1.78
CA GLY A 136 -1.31 17.66 0.85
C GLY A 136 -1.98 18.98 1.23
N GLY A 137 -2.95 19.39 0.40
CA GLY A 137 -3.66 20.65 0.52
C GLY A 137 -4.41 20.80 1.85
N ARG A 138 -4.66 22.04 2.24
CA ARG A 138 -5.49 22.38 3.42
C ARG A 138 -6.80 22.94 2.96
N ALA A 139 -7.89 22.26 3.28
CA ALA A 139 -9.25 22.77 3.10
C ALA A 139 -9.45 24.04 3.98
N LYS A 140 -10.27 24.97 3.51
CA LYS A 140 -10.58 26.22 4.26
C LYS A 140 -11.92 26.14 4.96
N ASP A 141 -12.75 25.18 4.63
CA ASP A 141 -14.14 25.00 5.05
C ASP A 141 -14.35 23.78 5.98
N ARG A 142 -13.29 22.99 6.21
CA ARG A 142 -13.33 21.78 7.05
C ARG A 142 -11.93 21.36 7.49
N TRP A 143 -11.87 20.41 8.43
CA TRP A 143 -10.62 19.77 8.80
C TRP A 143 -10.08 18.96 7.60
N PRO A 144 -8.83 19.19 7.14
CA PRO A 144 -8.27 18.43 6.05
C PRO A 144 -8.02 16.98 6.48
N ALA A 145 -8.51 16.02 5.69
CA ALA A 145 -8.21 14.61 5.91
C ALA A 145 -6.70 14.36 5.68
N LYS A 146 -6.04 13.76 6.66
CA LYS A 146 -4.59 13.52 6.70
C LYS A 146 -4.26 12.11 7.19
N HIS A 147 -5.15 11.17 6.94
CA HIS A 147 -4.96 9.77 7.26
C HIS A 147 -5.69 8.88 6.28
N ASP A 148 -5.22 7.66 6.18
CA ASP A 148 -5.95 6.54 5.62
C ASP A 148 -6.18 5.49 6.71
N THR A 149 -7.13 4.60 6.49
CA THR A 149 -7.49 3.50 7.39
C THR A 149 -6.95 2.19 6.82
N ILE A 150 -6.38 1.35 7.67
CA ILE A 150 -6.01 -0.02 7.33
C ILE A 150 -6.73 -0.96 8.29
N PHE A 151 -7.70 -1.72 7.78
CA PHE A 151 -8.39 -2.72 8.57
C PHE A 151 -7.56 -4.00 8.64
N PHE A 152 -7.30 -4.47 9.83
CA PHE A 152 -6.62 -5.73 10.10
C PHE A 152 -7.64 -6.79 10.53
N TYR A 153 -7.77 -7.84 9.73
CA TYR A 153 -8.56 -9.03 10.01
C TYR A 153 -7.68 -10.26 10.01
N ALA A 154 -7.95 -11.18 10.93
CA ALA A 154 -7.42 -12.53 10.89
C ALA A 154 -8.45 -13.48 10.25
N LYS A 155 -8.02 -14.61 9.71
CA LYS A 155 -8.93 -15.69 9.29
C LYS A 155 -9.60 -16.34 10.50
N ASP A 156 -8.84 -16.57 11.59
CA ASP A 156 -9.31 -16.96 12.92
C ASP A 156 -8.59 -16.10 13.98
N HIS A 157 -9.33 -15.25 14.69
CA HIS A 157 -8.79 -14.35 15.72
C HIS A 157 -8.11 -15.07 16.89
N ARG A 158 -8.33 -16.37 17.05
CA ARG A 158 -7.73 -17.19 18.11
C ARG A 158 -6.42 -17.85 17.69
N ASN A 159 -6.15 -17.87 16.37
CA ASN A 159 -4.98 -18.52 15.81
C ASN A 159 -4.51 -17.78 14.55
N PHE A 160 -3.73 -16.72 14.71
CA PHE A 160 -3.14 -15.98 13.60
C PHE A 160 -1.70 -15.59 13.92
N THR A 161 -0.90 -15.42 12.86
CA THR A 161 0.50 -15.02 13.00
C THR A 161 0.60 -13.55 13.39
N PHE A 162 1.26 -13.27 14.53
CA PHE A 162 1.59 -11.92 14.97
C PHE A 162 2.93 -11.86 15.71
N ASN A 163 3.98 -11.47 15.01
CA ASN A 163 5.39 -11.49 15.46
C ASN A 163 5.77 -10.19 16.17
N LEU A 164 5.36 -10.05 17.42
CA LEU A 164 5.50 -8.83 18.22
C LEU A 164 6.96 -8.32 18.31
N GLU A 165 7.93 -9.23 18.41
CA GLU A 165 9.34 -8.86 18.58
C GLU A 165 10.02 -8.43 17.27
N ASP A 166 9.45 -8.77 16.12
CA ASP A 166 9.99 -8.43 14.79
C ASP A 166 9.51 -7.07 14.29
N ILE A 167 8.53 -6.47 14.99
CA ILE A 167 8.00 -5.17 14.65
C ILE A 167 9.03 -4.08 14.96
N ASP A 168 9.19 -3.15 14.02
CA ASP A 168 10.04 -1.97 14.21
C ASP A 168 9.60 -1.14 15.43
N ARG A 169 10.57 -0.65 16.18
CA ARG A 169 10.30 0.19 17.35
C ARG A 169 10.30 1.65 16.96
N ILE A 170 9.39 2.40 17.56
CA ILE A 170 9.29 3.85 17.37
C ILE A 170 9.75 4.60 18.63
N PRO A 171 10.24 5.84 18.50
CA PRO A 171 10.60 6.65 19.66
C PRO A 171 9.38 6.91 20.56
N TYR A 172 9.63 7.05 21.85
CA TYR A 172 8.61 7.61 22.75
C TYR A 172 8.36 9.09 22.41
N MET A 173 7.10 9.52 22.43
CA MET A 173 6.75 10.94 22.24
C MET A 173 7.28 11.83 23.36
N ALA A 174 7.42 11.28 24.58
CA ALA A 174 7.97 11.96 25.74
C ALA A 174 9.09 11.11 26.36
N PRO A 175 10.28 11.05 25.74
CA PRO A 175 11.37 10.16 26.18
C PRO A 175 11.87 10.51 27.58
N GLY A 176 11.73 11.75 28.04
CA GLY A 176 12.11 12.16 29.40
C GLY A 176 11.21 11.60 30.52
N LEU A 177 10.04 11.04 30.19
CA LEU A 177 9.14 10.39 31.15
C LEU A 177 9.41 8.91 31.34
N VAL A 178 10.36 8.34 30.60
CA VAL A 178 10.79 6.93 30.72
C VAL A 178 12.28 6.87 31.03
N GLY A 179 12.74 5.73 31.60
CA GLY A 179 14.15 5.57 31.87
C GLY A 179 15.01 5.53 30.60
N PRO A 180 16.31 5.88 30.68
CA PRO A 180 17.20 6.02 29.50
C PRO A 180 17.23 4.76 28.61
N GLU A 181 17.25 3.57 29.20
CA GLU A 181 17.24 2.31 28.46
C GLU A 181 15.95 2.12 27.63
N LYS A 182 14.79 2.41 28.22
CA LYS A 182 13.50 2.36 27.50
C LYS A 182 13.44 3.41 26.41
N ALA A 183 13.91 4.63 26.68
CA ALA A 183 13.96 5.70 25.69
C ALA A 183 14.84 5.31 24.48
N ALA A 184 16.00 4.72 24.73
CA ALA A 184 16.92 4.26 23.70
C ALA A 184 16.36 3.08 22.88
N ARG A 185 15.72 2.10 23.55
CA ARG A 185 15.11 0.94 22.89
C ARG A 185 13.90 1.32 22.04
N GLY A 186 13.18 2.38 22.40
CA GLY A 186 11.89 2.72 21.80
C GLY A 186 10.74 1.84 22.29
N LYS A 187 9.54 2.08 21.74
CA LYS A 187 8.32 1.32 22.03
C LYS A 187 7.76 0.69 20.75
N LEU A 188 6.93 -0.31 20.90
CA LEU A 188 6.11 -0.82 19.80
C LEU A 188 5.16 0.28 19.30
N PRO A 189 4.89 0.38 18.00
CA PRO A 189 3.85 1.25 17.48
C PRO A 189 2.48 0.81 18.04
N THR A 190 1.60 1.78 18.15
CA THR A 190 0.17 1.55 18.43
C THR A 190 -0.57 1.37 17.09
N ASP A 191 -1.87 1.36 17.11
CA ASP A 191 -2.73 1.38 15.92
C ASP A 191 -2.78 2.74 15.21
N THR A 192 -2.09 3.76 15.71
CA THR A 192 -1.92 5.06 15.03
C THR A 192 -0.47 5.20 14.58
N TRP A 193 -0.28 5.14 13.25
CA TRP A 193 1.04 5.18 12.63
C TRP A 193 1.32 6.55 12.01
N TRP A 194 2.28 7.26 12.58
CA TRP A 194 2.82 8.48 11.98
C TRP A 194 3.93 8.12 11.02
N HIS A 195 3.62 8.15 9.72
CA HIS A 195 4.58 7.83 8.68
C HIS A 195 4.31 8.69 7.44
N THR A 196 5.34 9.37 6.92
CA THR A 196 5.18 10.24 5.76
C THR A 196 4.88 9.43 4.50
N ILE A 197 4.16 10.05 3.56
CA ILE A 197 4.02 9.51 2.20
C ILE A 197 5.38 9.51 1.48
N VAL A 198 5.47 8.81 0.35
CA VAL A 198 6.67 8.83 -0.49
C VAL A 198 6.93 10.24 -1.01
N GLY A 199 7.95 10.87 -0.47
CA GLY A 199 8.33 12.25 -0.80
C GLY A 199 8.81 12.41 -2.25
N THR A 200 8.78 13.64 -2.76
CA THR A 200 9.15 13.94 -4.15
C THR A 200 10.60 13.53 -4.46
N ASN A 201 11.49 13.62 -3.48
CA ASN A 201 12.92 13.33 -3.60
C ASN A 201 13.31 12.00 -2.92
N SER A 202 12.34 11.16 -2.53
CA SER A 202 12.62 9.87 -1.92
C SER A 202 13.31 8.94 -2.91
N ARG A 203 14.33 8.20 -2.43
CA ARG A 203 15.05 7.20 -3.23
C ARG A 203 14.16 6.03 -3.66
N GLU A 204 13.13 5.71 -2.86
CA GLU A 204 12.17 4.63 -3.17
C GLU A 204 11.14 5.03 -4.23
N LYS A 205 11.09 6.31 -4.65
CA LYS A 205 10.08 6.83 -5.55
C LYS A 205 10.23 6.26 -6.96
N THR A 206 9.23 5.49 -7.39
CA THR A 206 9.15 4.94 -8.75
C THR A 206 8.50 5.88 -9.76
N GLY A 207 7.77 6.88 -9.28
CA GLY A 207 6.95 7.76 -10.11
C GLY A 207 5.53 7.24 -10.35
N TYR A 208 5.15 6.07 -9.82
CA TYR A 208 3.77 5.60 -9.85
C TYR A 208 2.88 6.48 -8.96
N PRO A 209 1.69 6.88 -9.41
CA PRO A 209 0.72 7.56 -8.55
C PRO A 209 0.38 6.66 -7.35
N THR A 210 0.03 7.23 -6.23
CA THR A 210 -0.44 6.47 -5.05
C THR A 210 0.55 5.44 -4.47
N GLN A 211 1.84 5.46 -4.86
CA GLN A 211 2.85 4.57 -4.29
C GLN A 211 2.87 4.67 -2.76
N LYS A 212 2.72 3.53 -2.09
CA LYS A 212 2.81 3.46 -0.62
C LYS A 212 4.27 3.42 -0.15
N PRO A 213 4.58 4.00 1.02
CA PRO A 213 5.92 3.92 1.61
C PRO A 213 6.28 2.48 1.98
N ILE A 214 7.51 2.09 1.70
CA ILE A 214 7.97 0.72 1.97
C ILE A 214 7.90 0.37 3.47
N GLY A 215 8.17 1.34 4.36
CA GLY A 215 8.15 1.12 5.80
C GLY A 215 6.79 0.69 6.36
N ILE A 216 5.69 1.11 5.73
CA ILE A 216 4.33 0.65 6.11
C ILE A 216 4.18 -0.85 5.77
N LEU A 217 4.61 -1.26 4.58
CA LEU A 217 4.51 -2.65 4.12
C LEU A 217 5.45 -3.56 4.91
N GLU A 218 6.68 -3.13 5.18
CA GLU A 218 7.62 -3.90 5.99
C GLU A 218 7.10 -4.12 7.41
N ARG A 219 6.46 -3.13 8.02
CA ARG A 219 5.83 -3.28 9.35
C ARG A 219 4.73 -4.34 9.34
N ILE A 220 3.82 -4.29 8.35
CA ILE A 220 2.75 -5.27 8.19
C ILE A 220 3.32 -6.67 7.98
N ILE A 221 4.27 -6.81 7.05
CA ILE A 221 4.85 -8.11 6.68
C ILE A 221 5.62 -8.73 7.84
N ARG A 222 6.40 -7.93 8.60
CA ARG A 222 7.09 -8.41 9.82
C ARG A 222 6.11 -8.90 10.87
N ALA A 223 5.03 -8.15 11.10
CA ALA A 223 4.05 -8.48 12.12
C ALA A 223 3.29 -9.77 11.80
N SER A 224 2.91 -9.98 10.55
CA SER A 224 1.90 -10.98 10.21
C SER A 224 2.36 -11.99 9.16
N SER A 225 3.64 -12.27 9.10
CA SER A 225 4.20 -13.38 8.31
C SER A 225 5.58 -13.79 8.81
N ASP A 226 6.01 -15.00 8.46
CA ASP A 226 7.33 -15.54 8.73
C ASP A 226 8.21 -15.57 7.46
N PRO A 227 9.55 -15.63 7.57
CA PRO A 227 10.41 -15.82 6.42
C PRO A 227 10.03 -17.07 5.62
N GLY A 228 9.83 -16.91 4.31
CA GLY A 228 9.38 -17.97 3.41
C GLY A 228 7.89 -18.01 3.15
N ASP A 229 7.07 -17.33 3.96
CA ASP A 229 5.63 -17.21 3.77
C ASP A 229 5.26 -16.48 2.49
N LEU A 230 4.05 -16.76 2.00
CA LEU A 230 3.50 -16.20 0.78
C LEU A 230 2.60 -14.98 1.09
N VAL A 231 3.04 -13.82 0.64
CA VAL A 231 2.31 -12.56 0.73
C VAL A 231 1.65 -12.24 -0.60
N MET A 232 0.40 -11.84 -0.58
CA MET A 232 -0.33 -11.47 -1.79
C MET A 232 -0.78 -10.01 -1.77
N ASP A 233 -0.61 -9.34 -2.92
CA ASP A 233 -1.18 -8.02 -3.20
C ASP A 233 -1.79 -8.03 -4.61
N PHE A 234 -3.11 -8.07 -4.67
CA PHE A 234 -3.82 -8.11 -5.95
C PHE A 234 -4.30 -6.73 -6.43
N PHE A 235 -3.77 -5.66 -5.84
CA PHE A 235 -3.82 -4.28 -6.32
C PHE A 235 -2.42 -3.66 -6.27
N ALA A 236 -1.44 -4.38 -6.82
CA ALA A 236 -0.02 -4.20 -6.56
C ALA A 236 0.57 -2.83 -6.94
N GLY A 237 -0.05 -2.12 -7.89
CA GLY A 237 0.37 -0.77 -8.29
C GLY A 237 1.86 -0.68 -8.63
N SER A 238 2.60 0.00 -7.77
CA SER A 238 4.06 0.15 -7.94
C SER A 238 4.89 -1.05 -7.49
N GLY A 239 4.28 -2.12 -6.95
CA GLY A 239 4.96 -3.31 -6.43
C GLY A 239 5.71 -3.09 -5.11
N THR A 240 5.30 -2.13 -4.28
CA THR A 240 5.97 -1.88 -2.99
C THR A 240 5.88 -3.09 -2.06
N THR A 241 4.76 -3.80 -2.06
CA THR A 241 4.56 -5.04 -1.30
C THR A 241 5.60 -6.09 -1.68
N GLY A 242 5.81 -6.34 -2.98
CA GLY A 242 6.83 -7.28 -3.44
C GLY A 242 8.25 -6.88 -3.06
N GLN A 243 8.58 -5.58 -3.10
CA GLN A 243 9.88 -5.10 -2.64
C GLN A 243 10.08 -5.33 -1.14
N ALA A 244 9.06 -5.09 -0.33
CA ALA A 244 9.10 -5.36 1.10
C ALA A 244 9.27 -6.88 1.38
N CYS A 245 8.59 -7.74 0.62
CA CYS A 245 8.77 -9.19 0.69
C CYS A 245 10.21 -9.61 0.40
N LEU A 246 10.81 -9.09 -0.68
CA LEU A 246 12.20 -9.37 -1.04
C LEU A 246 13.17 -8.95 0.07
N ASN A 247 12.97 -7.76 0.64
CA ASN A 247 13.80 -7.26 1.73
C ASN A 247 13.73 -8.13 2.99
N LEU A 248 12.61 -8.80 3.20
CA LEU A 248 12.31 -9.56 4.42
C LEU A 248 12.36 -11.09 4.23
N GLY A 249 12.70 -11.57 3.04
CA GLY A 249 12.78 -13.01 2.75
C GLY A 249 11.42 -13.71 2.67
N ARG A 250 10.36 -12.99 2.30
CA ARG A 250 9.04 -13.55 2.01
C ARG A 250 8.86 -13.76 0.53
N LYS A 251 8.00 -14.70 0.15
CA LYS A 251 7.54 -14.90 -1.22
C LYS A 251 6.34 -14.01 -1.51
N PHE A 252 6.06 -13.76 -2.79
CA PHE A 252 4.92 -12.93 -3.13
C PHE A 252 4.19 -13.36 -4.41
N ILE A 253 2.91 -13.04 -4.43
CA ILE A 253 2.08 -12.93 -5.63
C ILE A 253 1.61 -11.49 -5.75
N LEU A 254 2.01 -10.81 -6.82
CA LEU A 254 1.50 -9.48 -7.17
C LEU A 254 0.58 -9.57 -8.38
N CYS A 255 -0.49 -8.79 -8.38
CA CYS A 255 -1.39 -8.71 -9.53
C CYS A 255 -1.81 -7.26 -9.77
N ASP A 256 -1.82 -6.86 -11.03
CA ASP A 256 -2.39 -5.60 -11.48
C ASP A 256 -2.88 -5.72 -12.92
N SER A 257 -3.98 -5.04 -13.24
CA SER A 257 -4.50 -4.96 -14.61
C SER A 257 -4.06 -3.71 -15.37
N ASN A 258 -3.32 -2.80 -14.70
CA ASN A 258 -2.82 -1.57 -15.30
C ASN A 258 -1.45 -1.81 -15.95
N PRO A 259 -1.30 -1.62 -17.28
CA PRO A 259 0.00 -1.77 -17.96
C PRO A 259 1.10 -0.90 -17.36
N GLN A 260 0.76 0.30 -16.89
CA GLN A 260 1.72 1.21 -16.23
C GLN A 260 2.28 0.61 -14.93
N ALA A 261 1.44 -0.07 -14.12
CA ALA A 261 1.87 -0.76 -12.93
C ALA A 261 2.90 -1.84 -13.27
N ILE A 262 2.62 -2.63 -14.30
CA ILE A 262 3.52 -3.69 -14.78
C ILE A 262 4.88 -3.11 -15.23
N GLU A 263 4.87 -2.03 -16.00
CA GLU A 263 6.13 -1.38 -16.42
C GLU A 263 6.94 -0.85 -15.22
N VAL A 264 6.26 -0.29 -14.24
CA VAL A 264 6.92 0.22 -13.03
C VAL A 264 7.49 -0.94 -12.21
N MET A 265 6.75 -2.04 -12.04
CA MET A 265 7.24 -3.23 -11.35
C MET A 265 8.41 -3.88 -12.08
N LYS A 266 8.39 -3.98 -13.42
CA LYS A 266 9.54 -4.47 -14.21
C LYS A 266 10.80 -3.65 -13.95
N LYS A 267 10.69 -2.32 -13.88
CA LYS A 267 11.83 -1.45 -13.55
C LYS A 267 12.30 -1.62 -12.11
N ARG A 268 11.36 -1.73 -11.16
CA ARG A 268 11.65 -1.94 -9.74
C ARG A 268 12.41 -3.24 -9.50
N PHE A 269 11.99 -4.30 -10.17
CA PHE A 269 12.51 -5.65 -9.97
C PHE A 269 13.61 -6.08 -10.97
N THR A 270 14.20 -5.15 -11.71
CA THR A 270 15.22 -5.45 -12.73
C THR A 270 16.38 -6.29 -12.19
N GLN A 271 16.76 -6.11 -10.92
CA GLN A 271 17.86 -6.85 -10.28
C GLN A 271 17.48 -8.24 -9.74
N TYR A 272 16.22 -8.66 -9.90
CA TYR A 272 15.69 -9.94 -9.43
C TYR A 272 15.17 -10.77 -10.61
N PRO A 273 16.09 -11.48 -11.33
CA PRO A 273 15.75 -12.21 -12.56
C PRO A 273 14.82 -13.42 -12.33
N ASP A 274 14.76 -13.93 -11.11
CA ASP A 274 13.99 -15.12 -10.75
C ASP A 274 12.48 -14.84 -10.55
N ILE A 275 12.04 -13.58 -10.71
CA ILE A 275 10.63 -13.24 -10.63
C ILE A 275 9.92 -13.67 -11.92
N GLU A 276 8.90 -14.50 -11.77
CA GLU A 276 8.06 -14.91 -12.89
C GLU A 276 7.06 -13.81 -13.29
N TRP A 277 6.88 -13.61 -14.58
CA TRP A 277 5.90 -12.66 -15.15
C TRP A 277 4.89 -13.46 -15.96
N LYS A 278 3.61 -13.39 -15.56
CA LYS A 278 2.51 -14.14 -16.19
C LYS A 278 1.41 -13.21 -16.67
N GLN A 279 0.85 -13.56 -17.80
CA GLN A 279 -0.37 -12.92 -18.34
C GLN A 279 -1.43 -14.02 -18.50
N LEU A 280 -2.61 -13.81 -17.94
CA LEU A 280 -3.75 -14.73 -18.01
C LEU A 280 -4.88 -14.14 -18.88
#